data_5e6bce023d6030bde16704a487d9afcb
#
_entry.id   5e6bce023d6030bde16704a487d9afcb
#
_cell.length_a   1.000
_cell.length_b   1.000
_cell.length_c   1.000
_cell.angle_alpha   90.00
_cell.angle_beta   90.00
_cell.angle_gamma   90.00
#
_symmetry.space_group_name_H-M   'P 1'
#
loop_
_entity.id
_entity.type
_entity.pdbx_description
1 polymer ?
#
loop_
_entity_poly.entity_id
_entity_poly.type
_entity_poly.pdbx_seq_one_letter_code
_entity_poly.pdbx_strand_id
1 'polypeptide(L)'
;MSGSVAVTRAIAVPGLLLLLIIATALSLLIGTKSLPASVVLEALSGTCQSADCTIVLDARLPRTLAGLLAGGALGLAGALMQTLTRNPLADPGLLGVNAGASFAIVLGAALFGYSSAQEQLAMAFAGALVASLIVAFTGSQGGGQLSPVRLTLAGVALAAVLEGLTSGIALLNPDVYDQLRFWQAGSLDIRNLHTLKVVLIPVLIAGATALLLSRALNSLSLGSDTATALGSRVARTQLIGLLAITVLCGSATAVVGPIAFIGLMMPHMARWLVGADHRWSLPVTLLATPALLLFADIIGRVIVPGELRVSVVSAFIGAPVLIFLVRRKTRGGA
;
A
#
# COMPACT_ATOMS: atom_id res chain seq x y z
N MET A 1 2.87 31.76 12.89
CA MET A 1 2.98 30.30 12.52
C MET A 1 2.42 29.97 11.13
N SER A 2 1.54 30.77 10.51
CA SER A 2 0.95 30.47 9.18
C SER A 2 1.94 30.58 8.01
N GLY A 3 2.91 31.49 8.06
CA GLY A 3 3.88 31.69 6.97
C GLY A 3 4.86 30.51 6.79
N SER A 4 5.33 29.90 7.87
CA SER A 4 6.28 28.76 7.79
C SER A 4 5.65 27.50 7.15
N VAL A 5 4.39 27.23 7.44
CA VAL A 5 3.67 26.05 6.87
C VAL A 5 3.39 26.26 5.38
N ALA A 6 3.09 27.47 4.94
CA ALA A 6 2.87 27.77 3.52
C ALA A 6 4.14 27.60 2.70
N VAL A 7 5.29 28.07 3.20
CA VAL A 7 6.60 27.89 2.56
C VAL A 7 6.97 26.40 2.50
N THR A 8 6.76 25.66 3.59
CA THR A 8 7.02 24.21 3.62
C THR A 8 6.19 23.49 2.57
N ARG A 9 4.91 23.82 2.40
CA ARG A 9 4.02 23.22 1.38
C ARG A 9 4.49 23.50 -0.04
N ALA A 10 4.93 24.74 -0.31
CA ALA A 10 5.41 25.14 -1.63
C ALA A 10 6.69 24.40 -2.05
N ILE A 11 7.54 24.02 -1.09
CA ILE A 11 8.80 23.32 -1.34
C ILE A 11 8.61 21.79 -1.27
N ALA A 12 7.72 21.29 -0.41
CA ALA A 12 7.57 19.87 -0.15
C ALA A 12 7.09 19.10 -1.39
N VAL A 13 6.10 19.60 -2.10
CA VAL A 13 5.54 18.90 -3.28
C VAL A 13 6.55 18.80 -4.42
N PRO A 14 7.21 19.91 -4.87
CA PRO A 14 8.26 19.84 -5.88
C PRO A 14 9.45 18.99 -5.43
N GLY A 15 9.87 19.11 -4.16
CA GLY A 15 10.98 18.32 -3.61
C GLY A 15 10.69 16.81 -3.61
N LEU A 16 9.48 16.42 -3.23
CA LEU A 16 9.06 15.02 -3.25
C LEU A 16 8.86 14.49 -4.68
N LEU A 17 8.38 15.33 -5.60
CA LEU A 17 8.30 14.96 -7.00
C LEU A 17 9.70 14.69 -7.58
N LEU A 18 10.66 15.58 -7.30
CA LEU A 18 12.05 15.37 -7.68
C LEU A 18 12.62 14.09 -7.06
N LEU A 19 12.37 13.85 -5.77
CA LEU A 19 12.80 12.64 -5.07
C LEU A 19 12.20 11.38 -5.71
N LEU A 20 10.92 11.42 -6.10
CA LEU A 20 10.25 10.31 -6.78
C LEU A 20 10.84 10.07 -8.17
N ILE A 21 11.15 11.12 -8.93
CA ILE A 21 11.82 11.02 -10.23
C ILE A 21 13.20 10.37 -10.05
N ILE A 22 13.99 10.83 -9.06
CA ILE A 22 15.30 10.25 -8.74
C ILE A 22 15.16 8.78 -8.34
N ALA A 23 14.22 8.44 -7.45
CA ALA A 23 13.98 7.05 -7.04
C ALA A 23 13.60 6.15 -8.23
N THR A 24 12.77 6.66 -9.14
CA THR A 24 12.36 5.96 -10.36
C THR A 24 13.56 5.73 -11.30
N ALA A 25 14.37 6.76 -11.55
CA ALA A 25 15.57 6.66 -12.36
C ALA A 25 16.58 5.67 -11.75
N LEU A 26 16.84 5.76 -10.44
CA LEU A 26 17.74 4.85 -9.74
C LEU A 26 17.22 3.41 -9.75
N SER A 27 15.91 3.20 -9.65
CA SER A 27 15.29 1.87 -9.73
C SER A 27 15.50 1.20 -11.09
N LEU A 28 15.59 1.98 -12.17
CA LEU A 28 15.90 1.47 -13.52
C LEU A 28 17.40 1.24 -13.71
N LEU A 29 18.25 2.07 -13.09
CA LEU A 29 19.70 2.00 -13.25
C LEU A 29 20.35 0.94 -12.34
N ILE A 30 19.91 0.84 -11.07
CA ILE A 30 20.53 0.00 -10.05
C ILE A 30 19.83 -1.35 -9.96
N GLY A 31 20.62 -2.42 -9.98
CA GLY A 31 20.17 -3.80 -9.81
C GLY A 31 21.36 -4.72 -9.54
N THR A 32 21.14 -6.03 -9.46
CA THR A 32 22.18 -7.05 -9.26
C THR A 32 23.24 -7.03 -10.36
N LYS A 33 22.84 -6.74 -11.61
CA LYS A 33 23.76 -6.46 -12.72
C LYS A 33 23.85 -4.95 -12.91
N SER A 34 25.07 -4.38 -12.88
CA SER A 34 25.28 -2.98 -13.24
C SER A 34 25.09 -2.79 -14.75
N LEU A 35 24.20 -1.87 -15.14
CA LEU A 35 23.96 -1.50 -16.53
C LEU A 35 24.32 -0.02 -16.71
N PRO A 36 25.00 0.34 -17.82
CA PRO A 36 25.25 1.73 -18.13
C PRO A 36 23.93 2.46 -18.45
N ALA A 37 23.89 3.76 -18.15
CA ALA A 37 22.70 4.58 -18.38
C ALA A 37 22.28 4.62 -19.87
N SER A 38 23.22 4.51 -20.79
CA SER A 38 22.96 4.41 -22.24
C SER A 38 22.03 3.25 -22.59
N VAL A 39 22.28 2.06 -22.01
CA VAL A 39 21.45 0.86 -22.24
C VAL A 39 20.02 1.07 -21.73
N VAL A 40 19.86 1.73 -20.59
CA VAL A 40 18.51 2.06 -20.05
C VAL A 40 17.78 3.05 -20.98
N LEU A 41 18.47 4.08 -21.49
CA LEU A 41 17.91 5.03 -22.44
C LEU A 41 17.54 4.37 -23.78
N GLU A 42 18.44 3.53 -24.32
CA GLU A 42 18.19 2.77 -25.55
C GLU A 42 16.99 1.82 -25.40
N ALA A 43 16.88 1.13 -24.24
CA ALA A 43 15.76 0.25 -23.96
C ALA A 43 14.43 1.03 -23.93
N LEU A 44 14.40 2.19 -23.25
CA LEU A 44 13.21 3.01 -23.14
C LEU A 44 12.82 3.71 -24.46
N SER A 45 13.80 4.01 -25.32
CA SER A 45 13.58 4.60 -26.65
C SER A 45 13.19 3.56 -27.73
N GLY A 46 13.25 2.27 -27.42
CA GLY A 46 12.92 1.19 -28.36
C GLY A 46 14.00 0.96 -29.43
N THR A 47 15.19 1.55 -29.29
CA THR A 47 16.30 1.42 -30.26
C THR A 47 17.30 0.32 -29.89
N CYS A 48 17.03 -0.38 -28.82
CA CYS A 48 17.97 -1.31 -28.24
C CYS A 48 18.02 -2.68 -28.92
N GLN A 49 19.23 -3.18 -29.19
CA GLN A 49 19.48 -4.48 -29.79
C GLN A 49 20.27 -5.45 -28.88
N SER A 50 20.63 -5.02 -27.67
CA SER A 50 21.40 -5.85 -26.74
C SER A 50 20.52 -6.70 -25.82
N ALA A 51 21.01 -7.86 -25.38
CA ALA A 51 20.36 -8.70 -24.39
C ALA A 51 20.13 -7.99 -23.04
N ASP A 52 20.88 -6.93 -22.75
CA ASP A 52 20.77 -6.16 -21.52
C ASP A 52 19.47 -5.32 -21.47
N CYS A 53 18.88 -5.02 -22.61
CA CYS A 53 17.62 -4.31 -22.70
C CYS A 53 16.43 -5.13 -22.21
N THR A 54 16.49 -6.45 -22.39
CA THR A 54 15.50 -7.37 -21.83
C THR A 54 15.45 -7.23 -20.30
N ILE A 55 16.61 -7.07 -19.65
CA ILE A 55 16.67 -6.83 -18.20
C ILE A 55 15.93 -5.54 -17.82
N VAL A 56 16.10 -4.49 -18.63
CA VAL A 56 15.41 -3.22 -18.37
C VAL A 56 13.90 -3.33 -18.59
N LEU A 57 13.47 -3.87 -19.73
CA LEU A 57 12.08 -3.89 -20.15
C LEU A 57 11.23 -4.95 -19.43
N ASP A 58 11.81 -6.15 -19.18
CA ASP A 58 11.05 -7.29 -18.66
C ASP A 58 11.25 -7.52 -17.15
N ALA A 59 12.26 -6.87 -16.54
CA ALA A 59 12.47 -7.00 -15.11
C ALA A 59 12.39 -5.63 -14.39
N ARG A 60 13.23 -4.65 -14.77
CA ARG A 60 13.33 -3.39 -14.01
C ARG A 60 12.14 -2.47 -14.20
N LEU A 61 11.64 -2.33 -15.41
CA LEU A 61 10.50 -1.47 -15.71
C LEU A 61 9.22 -1.97 -15.04
N PRO A 62 8.82 -3.25 -15.15
CA PRO A 62 7.65 -3.77 -14.43
C PRO A 62 7.78 -3.61 -12.92
N ARG A 63 8.94 -3.90 -12.36
CA ARG A 63 9.28 -3.76 -10.94
C ARG A 63 9.15 -2.31 -10.45
N THR A 64 9.67 -1.36 -11.22
CA THR A 64 9.57 0.08 -10.92
C THR A 64 8.13 0.55 -10.97
N LEU A 65 7.37 0.16 -12.00
CA LEU A 65 5.94 0.50 -12.12
C LEU A 65 5.11 -0.11 -11.00
N ALA A 66 5.44 -1.34 -10.58
CA ALA A 66 4.82 -1.98 -9.42
C ALA A 66 5.07 -1.19 -8.13
N GLY A 67 6.29 -0.71 -7.93
CA GLY A 67 6.64 0.13 -6.78
C GLY A 67 5.90 1.47 -6.77
N LEU A 68 5.75 2.11 -7.93
CA LEU A 68 4.98 3.35 -8.07
C LEU A 68 3.49 3.12 -7.74
N LEU A 69 2.90 2.10 -8.34
CA LEU A 69 1.48 1.78 -8.16
C LEU A 69 1.18 1.32 -6.74
N ALA A 70 1.92 0.33 -6.22
CA ALA A 70 1.69 -0.22 -4.89
C ALA A 70 2.02 0.81 -3.79
N GLY A 71 3.10 1.58 -3.95
CA GLY A 71 3.45 2.64 -3.01
C GLY A 71 2.37 3.71 -2.92
N GLY A 72 1.89 4.22 -4.05
CA GLY A 72 0.81 5.20 -4.09
C GLY A 72 -0.49 4.65 -3.49
N ALA A 73 -0.85 3.42 -3.84
CA ALA A 73 -2.06 2.75 -3.34
C ALA A 73 -2.01 2.52 -1.83
N LEU A 74 -0.93 1.93 -1.31
CA LEU A 74 -0.76 1.67 0.13
C LEU A 74 -0.69 2.97 0.95
N GLY A 75 -0.02 4.00 0.42
CA GLY A 75 0.05 5.30 1.08
C GLY A 75 -1.32 5.95 1.23
N LEU A 76 -2.10 6.03 0.15
CA LEU A 76 -3.45 6.58 0.18
C LEU A 76 -4.40 5.73 1.04
N ALA A 77 -4.34 4.39 0.92
CA ALA A 77 -5.13 3.49 1.75
C ALA A 77 -4.85 3.71 3.25
N GLY A 78 -3.57 3.85 3.62
CA GLY A 78 -3.16 4.15 4.98
C GLY A 78 -3.67 5.49 5.49
N ALA A 79 -3.58 6.54 4.67
CA ALA A 79 -4.09 7.87 5.02
C ALA A 79 -5.60 7.88 5.26
N LEU A 80 -6.34 7.20 4.39
CA LEU A 80 -7.79 7.02 4.55
C LEU A 80 -8.12 6.23 5.82
N MET A 81 -7.43 5.09 6.04
CA MET A 81 -7.67 4.23 7.20
C MET A 81 -7.45 4.96 8.51
N GLN A 82 -6.35 5.71 8.63
CA GLN A 82 -6.04 6.51 9.81
C GLN A 82 -7.09 7.60 10.07
N THR A 83 -7.63 8.19 9.02
CA THR A 83 -8.65 9.24 9.14
C THR A 83 -10.01 8.67 9.49
N LEU A 84 -10.44 7.59 8.82
CA LEU A 84 -11.74 6.96 9.07
C LEU A 84 -11.83 6.35 10.46
N THR A 85 -10.73 5.77 10.94
CA THR A 85 -10.67 5.20 12.29
C THR A 85 -10.27 6.20 13.36
N ARG A 86 -9.89 7.42 12.97
CA ARG A 86 -9.32 8.45 13.86
C ARG A 86 -8.15 7.91 14.71
N ASN A 87 -7.44 6.95 14.17
CA ASN A 87 -6.29 6.32 14.80
C ASN A 87 -5.05 6.50 13.90
N PRO A 88 -4.04 7.25 14.32
CA PRO A 88 -2.83 7.46 13.53
C PRO A 88 -1.98 6.20 13.37
N LEU A 89 -2.27 5.15 14.11
CA LEU A 89 -1.59 3.85 14.05
C LEU A 89 -2.42 2.80 13.29
N ALA A 90 -3.53 3.17 12.67
CA ALA A 90 -4.32 2.24 11.89
C ALA A 90 -3.64 1.90 10.56
N ASP A 91 -3.57 0.62 10.26
CA ASP A 91 -3.05 0.05 9.03
C ASP A 91 -4.20 -0.47 8.15
N PRO A 92 -4.14 -0.32 6.81
CA PRO A 92 -5.18 -0.86 5.92
C PRO A 92 -5.39 -2.37 6.05
N GLY A 93 -4.35 -3.12 6.45
CA GLY A 93 -4.43 -4.56 6.70
C GLY A 93 -5.43 -4.95 7.80
N LEU A 94 -5.79 -4.02 8.71
CA LEU A 94 -6.83 -4.23 9.72
C LEU A 94 -8.22 -4.54 9.13
N LEU A 95 -8.44 -4.30 7.83
CA LEU A 95 -9.64 -4.75 7.13
C LEU A 95 -9.61 -6.23 6.72
N GLY A 96 -8.61 -6.99 7.16
CA GLY A 96 -8.47 -8.41 6.80
C GLY A 96 -8.02 -8.63 5.35
N VAL A 97 -7.58 -7.58 4.65
CA VAL A 97 -7.15 -7.64 3.24
C VAL A 97 -6.09 -8.72 3.01
N ASN A 98 -5.03 -8.71 3.83
CA ASN A 98 -3.91 -9.63 3.68
C ASN A 98 -4.33 -11.08 3.98
N ALA A 99 -5.08 -11.30 5.06
CA ALA A 99 -5.56 -12.62 5.44
C ALA A 99 -6.56 -13.18 4.41
N GLY A 100 -7.46 -12.33 3.91
CA GLY A 100 -8.39 -12.70 2.85
C GLY A 100 -7.70 -13.07 1.54
N ALA A 101 -6.69 -12.29 1.13
CA ALA A 101 -5.88 -12.58 -0.04
C ALA A 101 -5.11 -13.91 0.10
N SER A 102 -4.42 -14.11 1.23
CA SER A 102 -3.68 -15.34 1.53
C SER A 102 -4.59 -16.57 1.51
N PHE A 103 -5.72 -16.47 2.19
CA PHE A 103 -6.69 -17.57 2.24
C PHE A 103 -7.22 -17.92 0.85
N ALA A 104 -7.60 -16.94 0.05
CA ALA A 104 -8.12 -17.18 -1.29
C ALA A 104 -7.06 -17.78 -2.23
N ILE A 105 -5.79 -17.35 -2.17
CA ILE A 105 -4.70 -17.97 -2.94
C ILE A 105 -4.54 -19.43 -2.56
N VAL A 106 -4.48 -19.74 -1.27
CA VAL A 106 -4.30 -21.10 -0.77
C VAL A 106 -5.51 -21.99 -1.13
N LEU A 107 -6.72 -21.45 -1.01
CA LEU A 107 -7.93 -22.16 -1.41
C LEU A 107 -7.96 -22.45 -2.91
N GLY A 108 -7.58 -21.45 -3.73
CA GLY A 108 -7.48 -21.60 -5.19
C GLY A 108 -6.44 -22.64 -5.61
N ALA A 109 -5.27 -22.61 -4.97
CA ALA A 109 -4.22 -23.60 -5.23
C ALA A 109 -4.62 -25.02 -4.79
N ALA A 110 -5.21 -25.16 -3.60
CA ALA A 110 -5.57 -26.47 -3.04
C ALA A 110 -6.77 -27.12 -3.74
N LEU A 111 -7.80 -26.34 -4.14
CA LEU A 111 -9.04 -26.91 -4.73
C LEU A 111 -9.01 -26.96 -6.26
N PHE A 112 -8.37 -25.99 -6.91
CA PHE A 112 -8.40 -25.82 -8.37
C PHE A 112 -7.04 -26.01 -9.03
N GLY A 113 -5.95 -26.18 -8.25
CA GLY A 113 -4.60 -26.29 -8.76
C GLY A 113 -4.06 -24.98 -9.35
N TYR A 114 -4.60 -23.83 -8.97
CA TYR A 114 -4.17 -22.53 -9.49
C TYR A 114 -2.73 -22.22 -9.06
N SER A 115 -1.84 -22.00 -10.04
CA SER A 115 -0.44 -21.74 -9.79
C SER A 115 0.11 -20.55 -10.59
N SER A 116 -0.60 -20.12 -11.62
CA SER A 116 -0.17 -18.98 -12.45
C SER A 116 -0.30 -17.65 -11.68
N ALA A 117 0.57 -16.68 -12.01
CA ALA A 117 0.54 -15.35 -11.42
C ALA A 117 -0.81 -14.62 -11.64
N GLN A 118 -1.49 -14.89 -12.75
CA GLN A 118 -2.79 -14.29 -13.05
C GLN A 118 -3.91 -14.86 -12.17
N GLU A 119 -3.92 -16.18 -11.98
CA GLU A 119 -4.87 -16.85 -11.10
C GLU A 119 -4.67 -16.43 -9.64
N GLN A 120 -3.42 -16.37 -9.19
CA GLN A 120 -3.08 -15.88 -7.85
C GLN A 120 -3.51 -14.41 -7.65
N LEU A 121 -3.30 -13.53 -8.65
CA LEU A 121 -3.76 -12.15 -8.62
C LEU A 121 -5.28 -12.07 -8.47
N ALA A 122 -6.03 -12.82 -9.28
CA ALA A 122 -7.49 -12.82 -9.24
C ALA A 122 -8.01 -13.33 -7.89
N MET A 123 -7.45 -14.43 -7.38
CA MET A 123 -7.81 -14.98 -6.08
C MET A 123 -7.45 -14.04 -4.94
N ALA A 124 -6.25 -13.47 -4.94
CA ALA A 124 -5.82 -12.50 -3.93
C ALA A 124 -6.74 -11.28 -3.89
N PHE A 125 -7.07 -10.72 -5.05
CA PHE A 125 -7.95 -9.55 -5.13
C PHE A 125 -9.38 -9.88 -4.67
N ALA A 126 -9.93 -11.00 -5.12
CA ALA A 126 -11.26 -11.45 -4.70
C ALA A 126 -11.31 -11.72 -3.19
N GLY A 127 -10.32 -12.42 -2.63
CA GLY A 127 -10.23 -12.70 -1.20
C GLY A 127 -10.07 -11.43 -0.35
N ALA A 128 -9.22 -10.50 -0.80
CA ALA A 128 -9.07 -9.19 -0.16
C ALA A 128 -10.38 -8.41 -0.16
N LEU A 129 -11.09 -8.37 -1.28
CA LEU A 129 -12.37 -7.68 -1.43
C LEU A 129 -13.42 -8.29 -0.50
N VAL A 130 -13.60 -9.61 -0.53
CA VAL A 130 -14.61 -10.31 0.29
C VAL A 130 -14.33 -10.11 1.78
N ALA A 131 -13.08 -10.29 2.22
CA ALA A 131 -12.71 -10.10 3.62
C ALA A 131 -12.98 -8.66 4.07
N SER A 132 -12.58 -7.67 3.28
CA SER A 132 -12.82 -6.25 3.61
C SER A 132 -14.31 -5.91 3.65
N LEU A 133 -15.12 -6.47 2.75
CA LEU A 133 -16.57 -6.26 2.77
C LEU A 133 -17.22 -6.87 4.01
N ILE A 134 -16.79 -8.06 4.45
CA ILE A 134 -17.27 -8.69 5.68
C ILE A 134 -16.93 -7.80 6.89
N VAL A 135 -15.69 -7.33 6.99
CA VAL A 135 -15.24 -6.42 8.07
C VAL A 135 -16.01 -5.11 8.04
N ALA A 136 -16.19 -4.52 6.84
CA ALA A 136 -16.95 -3.29 6.65
C ALA A 136 -18.41 -3.45 7.09
N PHE A 137 -19.05 -4.54 6.66
CA PHE A 137 -20.44 -4.85 7.05
C PHE A 137 -20.56 -5.00 8.56
N THR A 138 -19.68 -5.78 9.19
CA THR A 138 -19.65 -5.97 10.65
C THR A 138 -19.41 -4.65 11.39
N GLY A 139 -18.48 -3.83 10.91
CA GLY A 139 -18.15 -2.53 11.49
C GLY A 139 -19.26 -1.49 11.38
N SER A 140 -20.17 -1.64 10.41
CA SER A 140 -21.32 -0.74 10.18
C SER A 140 -22.57 -1.11 10.96
N GLN A 141 -22.63 -2.28 11.58
CA GLN A 141 -23.79 -2.71 12.39
C GLN A 141 -24.02 -1.80 13.60
N GLY A 142 -25.28 -1.45 13.88
CA GLY A 142 -25.66 -0.77 15.11
C GLY A 142 -25.67 0.76 15.07
N GLY A 143 -26.22 1.40 14.02
CA GLY A 143 -26.54 2.83 14.06
C GLY A 143 -26.08 3.68 12.88
N GLY A 144 -25.74 3.06 11.73
CA GLY A 144 -25.52 3.80 10.47
C GLY A 144 -24.17 4.50 10.33
N GLN A 145 -23.33 4.50 11.37
CA GLN A 145 -21.96 5.02 11.31
C GLN A 145 -20.95 3.91 11.61
N LEU A 146 -19.80 3.94 10.92
CA LEU A 146 -18.71 3.01 11.17
C LEU A 146 -18.14 3.22 12.57
N SER A 147 -18.13 2.16 13.38
CA SER A 147 -17.44 2.17 14.66
C SER A 147 -15.99 1.71 14.46
N PRO A 148 -14.98 2.57 14.73
CA PRO A 148 -13.58 2.19 14.59
C PRO A 148 -13.19 0.95 15.41
N VAL A 149 -13.74 0.83 16.61
CA VAL A 149 -13.47 -0.31 17.50
C VAL A 149 -14.04 -1.60 16.91
N ARG A 150 -15.31 -1.58 16.46
CA ARG A 150 -15.91 -2.77 15.82
C ARG A 150 -15.21 -3.15 14.53
N LEU A 151 -14.83 -2.18 13.72
CA LEU A 151 -14.08 -2.41 12.49
C LEU A 151 -12.76 -3.15 12.79
N THR A 152 -12.00 -2.65 13.77
CA THR A 152 -10.72 -3.26 14.16
C THR A 152 -10.91 -4.66 14.74
N LEU A 153 -11.88 -4.85 15.66
CA LEU A 153 -12.14 -6.15 16.27
C LEU A 153 -12.62 -7.17 15.24
N ALA A 154 -13.53 -6.78 14.33
CA ALA A 154 -14.00 -7.65 13.27
C ALA A 154 -12.85 -8.05 12.33
N GLY A 155 -11.97 -7.09 11.98
CA GLY A 155 -10.81 -7.35 11.13
C GLY A 155 -9.81 -8.33 11.76
N VAL A 156 -9.46 -8.12 13.04
CA VAL A 156 -8.56 -9.03 13.77
C VAL A 156 -9.17 -10.42 13.93
N ALA A 157 -10.46 -10.50 14.29
CA ALA A 157 -11.15 -11.79 14.43
C ALA A 157 -11.21 -12.55 13.11
N LEU A 158 -11.59 -11.87 12.01
CA LEU A 158 -11.63 -12.49 10.68
C LEU A 158 -10.24 -12.92 10.23
N ALA A 159 -9.22 -12.07 10.43
CA ALA A 159 -7.84 -12.40 10.09
C ALA A 159 -7.37 -13.66 10.83
N ALA A 160 -7.61 -13.76 12.13
CA ALA A 160 -7.23 -14.94 12.92
C ALA A 160 -7.87 -16.24 12.41
N VAL A 161 -9.16 -16.19 12.03
CA VAL A 161 -9.85 -17.34 11.45
C VAL A 161 -9.25 -17.72 10.10
N LEU A 162 -9.09 -16.74 9.20
CA LEU A 162 -8.57 -16.98 7.85
C LEU A 162 -7.11 -17.45 7.88
N GLU A 163 -6.27 -16.90 8.74
CA GLU A 163 -4.88 -17.31 8.93
C GLU A 163 -4.79 -18.74 9.50
N GLY A 164 -5.67 -19.10 10.44
CA GLY A 164 -5.75 -20.46 10.97
C GLY A 164 -6.14 -21.48 9.87
N LEU A 165 -7.17 -21.17 9.07
CA LEU A 165 -7.58 -22.02 7.94
C LEU A 165 -6.48 -22.11 6.87
N THR A 166 -5.85 -20.97 6.54
CA THR A 166 -4.73 -20.90 5.59
C THR A 166 -3.58 -21.79 6.02
N SER A 167 -3.19 -21.70 7.30
CA SER A 167 -2.12 -22.52 7.86
C SER A 167 -2.49 -24.02 7.86
N GLY A 168 -3.73 -24.36 8.20
CA GLY A 168 -4.21 -25.75 8.16
C GLY A 168 -4.14 -26.36 6.77
N ILE A 169 -4.59 -25.64 5.73
CA ILE A 169 -4.52 -26.11 4.34
C ILE A 169 -3.08 -26.20 3.85
N ALA A 170 -2.25 -25.20 4.16
CA ALA A 170 -0.85 -25.15 3.74
C ALA A 170 -0.01 -26.28 4.34
N LEU A 171 -0.28 -26.67 5.61
CA LEU A 171 0.41 -27.80 6.25
C LEU A 171 0.12 -29.14 5.59
N LEU A 172 -1.07 -29.29 5.01
CA LEU A 172 -1.46 -30.54 4.32
C LEU A 172 -0.93 -30.60 2.87
N ASN A 173 -0.46 -29.49 2.32
CA ASN A 173 -0.05 -29.34 0.92
C ASN A 173 1.29 -28.59 0.81
N PRO A 174 2.43 -29.29 0.77
CA PRO A 174 3.77 -28.65 0.74
C PRO A 174 3.95 -27.65 -0.42
N ASP A 175 3.44 -27.95 -1.61
CA ASP A 175 3.54 -27.06 -2.78
C ASP A 175 2.76 -25.76 -2.57
N VAL A 176 1.57 -25.86 -1.95
CA VAL A 176 0.75 -24.70 -1.59
C VAL A 176 1.45 -23.86 -0.51
N TYR A 177 2.10 -24.53 0.46
CA TYR A 177 2.90 -23.84 1.49
C TYR A 177 4.04 -23.04 0.90
N ASP A 178 4.79 -23.60 -0.04
CA ASP A 178 5.89 -22.90 -0.69
C ASP A 178 5.40 -21.68 -1.51
N GLN A 179 4.32 -21.83 -2.28
CA GLN A 179 3.70 -20.71 -3.00
C GLN A 179 3.28 -19.59 -2.06
N LEU A 180 2.58 -19.95 -0.96
CA LEU A 180 2.14 -18.99 0.04
C LEU A 180 3.32 -18.24 0.69
N ARG A 181 4.35 -18.94 1.10
CA ARG A 181 5.55 -18.38 1.72
C ARG A 181 6.23 -17.35 0.82
N PHE A 182 6.36 -17.66 -0.46
CA PHE A 182 6.93 -16.74 -1.42
C PHE A 182 6.07 -15.51 -1.64
N TRP A 183 4.76 -15.66 -1.71
CA TRP A 183 3.84 -14.55 -1.89
C TRP A 183 3.76 -13.67 -0.63
N GLN A 184 3.65 -14.25 0.57
CA GLN A 184 3.61 -13.53 1.85
C GLN A 184 4.88 -12.72 2.13
N ALA A 185 5.99 -13.10 1.55
CA ALA A 185 7.23 -12.35 1.72
C ALA A 185 7.25 -10.98 1.01
N GLY A 186 6.22 -10.63 0.23
CA GLY A 186 6.03 -9.33 -0.41
C GLY A 186 7.21 -8.86 -1.26
N SER A 187 7.03 -8.71 -2.56
CA SER A 187 8.10 -8.35 -3.50
C SER A 187 7.62 -7.47 -4.63
N LEU A 188 8.46 -6.57 -5.11
CA LEU A 188 8.24 -5.82 -6.34
C LEU A 188 8.70 -6.58 -7.60
N ASP A 189 9.32 -7.75 -7.46
CA ASP A 189 9.85 -8.55 -8.59
C ASP A 189 8.71 -9.13 -9.44
N ILE A 190 8.06 -8.28 -10.20
CA ILE A 190 7.00 -8.60 -11.13
C ILE A 190 7.58 -8.55 -12.53
N ARG A 191 7.44 -9.66 -13.27
CA ARG A 191 7.96 -9.81 -14.63
C ARG A 191 6.88 -9.65 -15.71
N ASN A 192 5.63 -9.39 -15.32
CA ASN A 192 4.53 -9.30 -16.27
C ASN A 192 3.75 -7.99 -16.11
N LEU A 193 3.85 -7.12 -17.10
CA LEU A 193 3.11 -5.87 -17.16
C LEU A 193 1.59 -6.06 -17.24
N HIS A 194 1.11 -7.22 -17.70
CA HIS A 194 -0.32 -7.49 -17.78
C HIS A 194 -0.97 -7.45 -16.39
N THR A 195 -0.30 -7.99 -15.38
CA THR A 195 -0.75 -7.95 -13.97
C THR A 195 -0.99 -6.51 -13.49
N LEU A 196 -0.08 -5.59 -13.85
CA LEU A 196 -0.22 -4.17 -13.50
C LEU A 196 -1.36 -3.49 -14.25
N LYS A 197 -1.55 -3.83 -15.54
CA LYS A 197 -2.63 -3.25 -16.36
C LYS A 197 -4.01 -3.56 -15.81
N VAL A 198 -4.22 -4.77 -15.27
CA VAL A 198 -5.51 -5.19 -14.70
C VAL A 198 -5.90 -4.32 -13.50
N VAL A 199 -4.96 -4.03 -12.61
CA VAL A 199 -5.23 -3.26 -11.38
C VAL A 199 -5.08 -1.75 -11.56
N LEU A 200 -4.50 -1.28 -12.67
CA LEU A 200 -4.21 0.14 -12.90
C LEU A 200 -5.48 1.00 -12.84
N ILE A 201 -6.51 0.62 -13.61
CA ILE A 201 -7.76 1.39 -13.67
C ILE A 201 -8.46 1.44 -12.30
N PRO A 202 -8.69 0.31 -11.59
CA PRO A 202 -9.23 0.34 -10.23
C PRO A 202 -8.42 1.23 -9.27
N VAL A 203 -7.09 1.14 -9.29
CA VAL A 203 -6.23 1.94 -8.42
C VAL A 203 -6.32 3.43 -8.75
N LEU A 204 -6.34 3.81 -10.03
CA LEU A 204 -6.49 5.22 -10.43
C LEU A 204 -7.84 5.79 -10.01
N ILE A 205 -8.94 5.05 -10.19
CA ILE A 205 -10.28 5.48 -9.77
C ILE A 205 -10.34 5.63 -8.25
N ALA A 206 -9.86 4.64 -7.50
CA ALA A 206 -9.86 4.68 -6.04
C ALA A 206 -8.92 5.76 -5.49
N GLY A 207 -7.75 5.96 -6.11
CA GLY A 207 -6.82 7.04 -5.77
C GLY A 207 -7.41 8.43 -6.03
N ALA A 208 -8.02 8.64 -7.18
CA ALA A 208 -8.75 9.89 -7.48
C ALA A 208 -9.88 10.12 -6.47
N THR A 209 -10.63 9.08 -6.14
CA THR A 209 -11.68 9.14 -5.11
C THR A 209 -11.12 9.55 -3.75
N ALA A 210 -9.99 8.99 -3.33
CA ALA A 210 -9.31 9.36 -2.09
C ALA A 210 -8.93 10.85 -2.06
N LEU A 211 -8.37 11.36 -3.14
CA LEU A 211 -7.99 12.78 -3.26
C LEU A 211 -9.22 13.71 -3.25
N LEU A 212 -10.29 13.34 -3.94
CA LEU A 212 -11.55 14.09 -3.97
C LEU A 212 -12.24 14.14 -2.59
N LEU A 213 -12.08 13.10 -1.78
CA LEU A 213 -12.60 13.06 -0.42
C LEU A 213 -11.86 13.98 0.57
N SER A 214 -10.76 14.63 0.19
CA SER A 214 -9.89 15.40 1.09
C SER A 214 -10.64 16.42 1.96
N ARG A 215 -11.63 17.12 1.41
CA ARG A 215 -12.44 18.08 2.16
C ARG A 215 -13.35 17.41 3.20
N ALA A 216 -14.01 16.31 2.80
CA ALA A 216 -14.88 15.54 3.70
C ALA A 216 -14.08 14.86 4.82
N LEU A 217 -12.85 14.41 4.51
CA LEU A 217 -11.92 13.85 5.48
C LEU A 217 -11.44 14.90 6.49
N ASN A 218 -11.21 16.14 6.06
CA ASN A 218 -10.91 17.24 6.99
C ASN A 218 -12.04 17.48 7.98
N SER A 219 -13.28 17.50 7.51
CA SER A 219 -14.46 17.62 8.41
C SER A 219 -14.55 16.42 9.35
N LEU A 220 -14.35 15.19 8.84
CA LEU A 220 -14.43 13.96 9.64
C LEU A 220 -13.35 13.89 10.73
N SER A 221 -12.17 14.48 10.49
CA SER A 221 -11.10 14.56 11.48
C SER A 221 -11.46 15.38 12.73
N LEU A 222 -12.47 16.28 12.64
CA LEU A 222 -12.99 17.05 13.77
C LEU A 222 -14.00 16.27 14.63
N GLY A 223 -14.35 15.08 14.23
CA GLY A 223 -15.36 14.23 14.87
C GLY A 223 -16.63 14.08 14.03
N SER A 224 -17.33 12.94 14.18
CA SER A 224 -18.53 12.63 13.40
C SER A 224 -19.66 13.63 13.62
N ASP A 225 -19.87 14.05 14.89
CA ASP A 225 -20.95 14.95 15.26
C ASP A 225 -20.69 16.37 14.73
N THR A 226 -19.45 16.85 14.89
CA THR A 226 -19.01 18.13 14.32
C THR A 226 -19.09 18.12 12.80
N ALA A 227 -18.64 17.04 12.15
CA ALA A 227 -18.72 16.88 10.70
C ALA A 227 -20.18 16.92 10.21
N THR A 228 -21.10 16.28 10.93
CA THR A 228 -22.53 16.29 10.61
C THR A 228 -23.12 17.69 10.79
N ALA A 229 -22.77 18.38 11.88
CA ALA A 229 -23.19 19.77 12.11
C ALA A 229 -22.70 20.74 11.02
N LEU A 230 -21.51 20.44 10.42
CA LEU A 230 -20.98 21.18 9.27
C LEU A 230 -21.57 20.73 7.92
N GLY A 231 -22.63 19.90 7.92
CA GLY A 231 -23.34 19.45 6.72
C GLY A 231 -22.65 18.30 5.96
N SER A 232 -21.62 17.67 6.54
CA SER A 232 -20.95 16.54 5.90
C SER A 232 -21.79 15.27 5.99
N ARG A 233 -21.91 14.50 4.90
CA ARG A 233 -22.58 13.20 4.87
C ARG A 233 -21.61 12.11 5.37
N VAL A 234 -21.41 12.04 6.70
CA VAL A 234 -20.39 11.19 7.36
C VAL A 234 -20.49 9.74 6.90
N ALA A 235 -21.66 9.10 6.95
CA ALA A 235 -21.85 7.70 6.56
C ALA A 235 -21.43 7.45 5.08
N ARG A 236 -21.77 8.35 4.17
CA ARG A 236 -21.38 8.27 2.77
C ARG A 236 -19.86 8.41 2.59
N THR A 237 -19.24 9.36 3.29
CA THR A 237 -17.79 9.58 3.27
C THR A 237 -17.05 8.35 3.79
N GLN A 238 -17.53 7.76 4.88
CA GLN A 238 -16.96 6.53 5.46
C GLN A 238 -17.10 5.34 4.51
N LEU A 239 -18.28 5.14 3.90
CA LEU A 239 -18.50 4.05 2.96
C LEU A 239 -17.60 4.16 1.73
N ILE A 240 -17.57 5.33 1.09
CA ILE A 240 -16.74 5.57 -0.11
C ILE A 240 -15.25 5.44 0.25
N GLY A 241 -14.82 5.99 1.38
CA GLY A 241 -13.46 5.86 1.86
C GLY A 241 -13.05 4.41 2.13
N LEU A 242 -13.96 3.62 2.71
CA LEU A 242 -13.72 2.20 2.98
C LEU A 242 -13.60 1.38 1.69
N LEU A 243 -14.48 1.63 0.71
CA LEU A 243 -14.39 1.02 -0.62
C LEU A 243 -13.06 1.40 -1.32
N ALA A 244 -12.67 2.67 -1.22
CA ALA A 244 -11.38 3.12 -1.77
C ALA A 244 -10.20 2.43 -1.10
N ILE A 245 -10.19 2.28 0.23
CA ILE A 245 -9.16 1.52 0.97
C ILE A 245 -9.10 0.08 0.46
N THR A 246 -10.25 -0.59 0.37
CA THR A 246 -10.35 -1.98 -0.07
C THR A 246 -9.76 -2.18 -1.46
N VAL A 247 -10.12 -1.31 -2.42
CA VAL A 247 -9.58 -1.39 -3.79
C VAL A 247 -8.09 -1.07 -3.82
N LEU A 248 -7.64 -0.01 -3.17
CA LEU A 248 -6.23 0.40 -3.14
C LEU A 248 -5.36 -0.66 -2.48
N CYS A 249 -5.69 -1.07 -1.24
CA CYS A 249 -4.91 -2.03 -0.50
C CYS A 249 -5.02 -3.43 -1.13
N GLY A 250 -6.22 -3.87 -1.53
CA GLY A 250 -6.44 -5.15 -2.18
C GLY A 250 -5.67 -5.28 -3.50
N SER A 251 -5.69 -4.24 -4.36
CA SER A 251 -4.92 -4.22 -5.60
C SER A 251 -3.42 -4.26 -5.34
N ALA A 252 -2.91 -3.45 -4.41
CA ALA A 252 -1.49 -3.44 -4.06
C ALA A 252 -1.05 -4.82 -3.53
N THR A 253 -1.77 -5.35 -2.53
CA THR A 253 -1.47 -6.66 -1.93
C THR A 253 -1.56 -7.80 -2.96
N ALA A 254 -2.54 -7.79 -3.85
CA ALA A 254 -2.66 -8.81 -4.89
C ALA A 254 -1.48 -8.81 -5.86
N VAL A 255 -0.92 -7.62 -6.17
CA VAL A 255 0.19 -7.47 -7.11
C VAL A 255 1.55 -7.76 -6.48
N VAL A 256 1.83 -7.19 -5.30
CA VAL A 256 3.18 -7.21 -4.69
C VAL A 256 3.26 -8.05 -3.41
N GLY A 257 2.16 -8.67 -3.01
CA GLY A 257 2.04 -9.31 -1.71
C GLY A 257 1.90 -8.30 -0.57
N PRO A 258 1.81 -8.76 0.68
CA PRO A 258 1.69 -7.90 1.83
C PRO A 258 2.99 -7.13 2.10
N ILE A 259 2.90 -5.80 2.19
CA ILE A 259 4.00 -4.91 2.58
C ILE A 259 3.58 -4.13 3.81
N ALA A 260 4.22 -4.41 4.93
CA ALA A 260 3.91 -3.77 6.21
C ALA A 260 4.57 -2.39 6.37
N PHE A 261 4.05 -1.60 7.32
CA PHE A 261 4.55 -0.31 7.79
C PHE A 261 4.46 0.86 6.79
N ILE A 262 4.52 0.64 5.49
CA ILE A 262 4.53 1.70 4.47
C ILE A 262 3.25 2.56 4.55
N GLY A 263 2.08 1.91 4.53
CA GLY A 263 0.79 2.59 4.65
C GLY A 263 0.54 3.23 6.01
N LEU A 264 1.24 2.78 7.04
CA LEU A 264 1.13 3.33 8.39
C LEU A 264 2.04 4.54 8.60
N MET A 265 3.30 4.44 8.19
CA MET A 265 4.34 5.43 8.48
C MET A 265 4.20 6.68 7.60
N MET A 266 4.00 6.50 6.30
CA MET A 266 4.10 7.61 5.34
C MET A 266 3.00 8.68 5.48
N PRO A 267 1.72 8.35 5.71
CA PRO A 267 0.72 9.38 5.99
C PRO A 267 1.02 10.18 7.26
N HIS A 268 1.64 9.54 8.26
CA HIS A 268 2.07 10.23 9.47
C HIS A 268 3.19 11.22 9.19
N MET A 269 4.21 10.82 8.43
CA MET A 269 5.30 11.69 8.00
C MET A 269 4.81 12.84 7.12
N ALA A 270 3.86 12.58 6.22
CA ALA A 270 3.25 13.60 5.38
C ALA A 270 2.55 14.70 6.23
N ARG A 271 1.78 14.29 7.26
CA ARG A 271 1.15 15.26 8.17
C ARG A 271 2.19 16.06 8.97
N TRP A 272 3.32 15.50 9.29
CA TRP A 272 4.42 16.24 9.91
C TRP A 272 5.01 17.32 8.99
N LEU A 273 5.14 16.98 7.72
CA LEU A 273 5.76 17.85 6.75
C LEU A 273 4.85 19.04 6.34
N VAL A 274 3.58 18.77 6.05
CA VAL A 274 2.65 19.74 5.46
C VAL A 274 1.42 20.08 6.31
N GLY A 275 1.33 19.49 7.51
CA GLY A 275 0.20 19.68 8.43
C GLY A 275 -0.93 18.67 8.19
N ALA A 276 -1.98 18.76 9.04
CA ALA A 276 -3.08 17.80 9.06
C ALA A 276 -4.11 17.98 7.92
N ASP A 277 -4.02 19.06 7.11
CA ASP A 277 -4.94 19.28 5.99
C ASP A 277 -4.76 18.22 4.90
N HIS A 278 -5.80 17.40 4.68
CA HIS A 278 -5.79 16.31 3.71
C HIS A 278 -5.60 16.76 2.26
N ARG A 279 -5.89 18.03 1.93
CA ARG A 279 -5.61 18.58 0.60
C ARG A 279 -4.12 18.61 0.28
N TRP A 280 -3.28 18.65 1.31
CA TRP A 280 -1.81 18.65 1.19
C TRP A 280 -1.22 17.31 1.60
N SER A 281 -1.71 16.72 2.68
CA SER A 281 -1.13 15.48 3.18
C SER A 281 -1.37 14.29 2.26
N LEU A 282 -2.52 14.19 1.54
CA LEU A 282 -2.77 13.10 0.59
C LEU A 282 -1.86 13.16 -0.63
N PRO A 283 -1.71 14.30 -1.36
CA PRO A 283 -0.74 14.39 -2.46
C PRO A 283 0.70 14.14 -2.02
N VAL A 284 1.11 14.65 -0.85
CA VAL A 284 2.44 14.39 -0.29
C VAL A 284 2.63 12.89 0.00
N THR A 285 1.63 12.24 0.58
CA THR A 285 1.66 10.78 0.81
C THR A 285 1.75 10.02 -0.50
N LEU A 286 0.99 10.42 -1.53
CA LEU A 286 0.99 9.79 -2.85
C LEU A 286 2.37 9.85 -3.53
N LEU A 287 3.14 10.91 -3.32
CA LEU A 287 4.49 11.06 -3.88
C LEU A 287 5.57 10.39 -3.01
N ALA A 288 5.48 10.58 -1.70
CA ALA A 288 6.51 10.12 -0.78
C ALA A 288 6.51 8.60 -0.58
N THR A 289 5.33 7.97 -0.60
CA THR A 289 5.22 6.52 -0.35
C THR A 289 5.89 5.69 -1.44
N PRO A 290 5.63 5.89 -2.74
CA PRO A 290 6.33 5.14 -3.79
C PRO A 290 7.82 5.46 -3.82
N ALA A 291 8.24 6.69 -3.54
CA ALA A 291 9.67 7.02 -3.44
C ALA A 291 10.36 6.18 -2.37
N LEU A 292 9.80 6.11 -1.16
CA LEU A 292 10.34 5.28 -0.08
C LEU A 292 10.35 3.79 -0.46
N LEU A 293 9.27 3.29 -1.07
CA LEU A 293 9.17 1.90 -1.46
C LEU A 293 10.21 1.52 -2.52
N LEU A 294 10.46 2.39 -3.51
CA LEU A 294 11.51 2.19 -4.50
C LEU A 294 12.91 2.24 -3.87
N PHE A 295 13.18 3.17 -2.95
CA PHE A 295 14.45 3.17 -2.23
C PHE A 295 14.66 1.91 -1.39
N ALA A 296 13.63 1.45 -0.68
CA ALA A 296 13.69 0.20 0.07
C ALA A 296 13.98 -1.01 -0.83
N ASP A 297 13.39 -1.04 -2.02
CA ASP A 297 13.61 -2.08 -3.01
C ASP A 297 15.03 -2.02 -3.60
N ILE A 298 15.54 -0.82 -3.92
CA ILE A 298 16.92 -0.62 -4.39
C ILE A 298 17.93 -1.12 -3.33
N ILE A 299 17.70 -0.78 -2.06
CA ILE A 299 18.53 -1.25 -0.95
C ILE A 299 18.50 -2.77 -0.90
N GLY A 300 17.31 -3.39 -1.00
CA GLY A 300 17.15 -4.85 -1.01
C GLY A 300 17.93 -5.55 -2.12
N ARG A 301 18.05 -4.90 -3.29
CA ARG A 301 18.79 -5.46 -4.46
C ARG A 301 20.30 -5.47 -4.29
N VAL A 302 20.86 -4.57 -3.46
CA VAL A 302 22.32 -4.35 -3.39
C VAL A 302 22.96 -4.75 -2.06
N ILE A 303 22.15 -4.90 -0.98
CA ILE A 303 22.71 -5.10 0.37
C ILE A 303 23.21 -6.54 0.60
N VAL A 304 22.62 -7.53 -0.07
CA VAL A 304 23.04 -8.95 0.03
C VAL A 304 23.01 -9.63 -1.32
N PRO A 305 23.88 -10.64 -1.55
CA PRO A 305 23.76 -11.55 -2.68
C PRO A 305 22.40 -12.30 -2.62
N GLY A 306 21.64 -12.32 -3.69
CA GLY A 306 20.36 -13.03 -3.75
C GLY A 306 19.12 -12.17 -3.45
N GLU A 307 19.28 -10.88 -3.32
CA GLU A 307 18.24 -9.87 -3.10
C GLU A 307 17.36 -10.07 -1.85
N LEU A 308 17.25 -9.05 -1.01
CA LEU A 308 16.24 -9.00 0.05
C LEU A 308 14.91 -8.49 -0.51
N ARG A 309 13.83 -9.13 -0.07
CA ARG A 309 12.48 -8.68 -0.44
C ARG A 309 12.17 -7.32 0.19
N VAL A 310 11.49 -6.48 -0.57
CA VAL A 310 11.17 -5.10 -0.17
C VAL A 310 10.40 -5.03 1.15
N SER A 311 9.54 -6.01 1.45
CA SER A 311 8.79 -6.05 2.70
C SER A 311 9.69 -6.19 3.93
N VAL A 312 10.79 -6.93 3.81
CA VAL A 312 11.80 -7.06 4.88
C VAL A 312 12.50 -5.72 5.11
N VAL A 313 12.99 -5.09 4.04
CA VAL A 313 13.66 -3.79 4.13
C VAL A 313 12.71 -2.71 4.68
N SER A 314 11.46 -2.69 4.19
CA SER A 314 10.45 -1.73 4.69
C SER A 314 10.13 -1.94 6.16
N ALA A 315 10.13 -3.18 6.67
CA ALA A 315 9.94 -3.47 8.08
C ALA A 315 11.12 -2.97 8.94
N PHE A 316 12.36 -3.17 8.47
CA PHE A 316 13.55 -2.65 9.16
C PHE A 316 13.60 -1.12 9.22
N ILE A 317 13.08 -0.43 8.21
CA ILE A 317 12.96 1.04 8.20
C ILE A 317 11.75 1.47 9.04
N GLY A 318 10.60 0.81 8.85
CA GLY A 318 9.32 1.24 9.40
C GLY A 318 9.20 1.04 10.90
N ALA A 319 9.69 -0.09 11.44
CA ALA A 319 9.57 -0.39 12.86
C ALA A 319 10.32 0.61 13.77
N PRO A 320 11.60 0.98 13.51
CA PRO A 320 12.29 2.02 14.29
C PRO A 320 11.59 3.40 14.18
N VAL A 321 11.13 3.76 12.97
CA VAL A 321 10.41 5.03 12.76
C VAL A 321 9.13 5.05 13.59
N LEU A 322 8.34 3.96 13.56
CA LEU A 322 7.12 3.86 14.35
C LEU A 322 7.39 3.97 15.86
N ILE A 323 8.40 3.27 16.37
CA ILE A 323 8.81 3.34 17.79
C ILE A 323 9.17 4.79 18.15
N PHE A 324 9.94 5.47 17.32
CA PHE A 324 10.29 6.87 17.53
C PHE A 324 9.06 7.79 17.57
N LEU A 325 8.11 7.60 16.64
CA LEU A 325 6.88 8.37 16.54
C LEU A 325 5.99 8.21 17.78
N VAL A 326 5.83 6.98 18.26
CA VAL A 326 5.03 6.66 19.45
C VAL A 326 5.67 7.28 20.70
N ARG A 327 6.99 7.12 20.87
CA ARG A 327 7.71 7.69 22.03
C ARG A 327 7.66 9.21 22.10
N ARG A 328 7.68 9.89 20.95
CA ARG A 328 7.62 11.35 20.91
C ARG A 328 6.24 11.88 21.32
N LYS A 329 5.17 11.16 20.98
CA LYS A 329 3.80 11.56 21.34
C LYS A 329 3.54 11.44 22.84
N THR A 330 4.14 10.44 23.51
CA THR A 330 4.04 10.27 24.96
C THR A 330 4.83 11.32 25.76
N ARG A 331 5.88 11.93 25.18
CA ARG A 331 6.67 13.00 25.83
C ARG A 331 6.09 14.41 25.62
N GLY A 332 5.22 14.61 24.67
CA GLY A 332 4.57 15.92 24.40
C GLY A 332 3.19 16.10 25.01
N GLY A 333 2.73 15.17 25.82
CA GLY A 333 1.42 15.15 26.47
C GLY A 333 1.49 15.14 28.01
N ALA A 334 2.61 15.65 28.60
CA ALA A 334 2.72 15.94 30.03
C ALA A 334 2.71 17.45 30.26
#